data_d13d3e72b24618309eec2530dc78eacd
#
_entry.id   d13d3e72b24618309eec2530dc78eacd
#
_cell.length_a   1.000
_cell.length_b   1.000
_cell.length_c   1.000
_cell.angle_alpha   90.00
_cell.angle_beta   90.00
_cell.angle_gamma   90.00
#
_symmetry.space_group_name_H-M   'P 1'
#
loop_
_entity.id
_entity.type
_entity.pdbx_description
1 polymer ?
#
loop_
_entity_poly.entity_id
_entity_poly.type
_entity_poly.pdbx_seq_one_letter_code
_entity_poly.pdbx_strand_id
1 'polypeptide(L)'
;MALIKCSECGQQMSSSAKVCPHCGKQRPSAARTGCAWIVVLFGAFIIWAIWKGGSETSGAAPTTPPAVASQAHPEPENHDDSVLRSWLYRATTDDMTGKPVQVARVESQNXVDFSFPYAGDQHATLMVRKHPRYGSDVVFSIERGQFGCSIDGCQLLVRFDDGAPERYTASEPSDRSTTSVFIVQHSRFYQRMLAAKTVRIETTFFQQGNQVFTFDVHGFDEKQFARGG
;
A
#
# COMPACT_ATOMS: atom_id res chain seq x y z
N MET A 1 -23.50 -25.24 -32.02
CA MET A 1 -23.03 -25.08 -30.61
C MET A 1 -23.83 -26.02 -29.73
N ALA A 2 -23.15 -26.83 -28.94
CA ALA A 2 -23.84 -27.77 -28.08
C ALA A 2 -24.37 -27.05 -26.82
N LEU A 3 -25.58 -27.41 -26.40
CA LEU A 3 -26.19 -26.91 -25.15
C LEU A 3 -26.11 -28.02 -24.09
N ILE A 4 -25.79 -27.65 -22.87
CA ILE A 4 -25.73 -28.53 -21.72
C ILE A 4 -26.59 -27.97 -20.60
N LYS A 5 -27.05 -28.84 -19.68
CA LYS A 5 -27.79 -28.39 -18.51
C LYS A 5 -26.85 -28.05 -17.35
N CYS A 6 -27.10 -26.93 -16.72
CA CYS A 6 -26.36 -26.51 -15.50
C CYS A 6 -26.71 -27.48 -14.34
N SER A 7 -25.71 -28.00 -13.64
CA SER A 7 -25.87 -28.92 -12.52
C SER A 7 -26.51 -28.28 -11.29
N GLU A 8 -26.56 -26.97 -11.20
CA GLU A 8 -27.16 -26.27 -10.03
C GLU A 8 -28.60 -25.83 -10.28
N CYS A 9 -28.82 -25.12 -11.40
CA CYS A 9 -30.14 -24.53 -11.65
C CYS A 9 -30.96 -25.25 -12.73
N GLY A 10 -30.40 -26.27 -13.39
CA GLY A 10 -31.05 -27.04 -14.44
C GLY A 10 -31.26 -26.33 -15.77
N GLN A 11 -30.95 -25.04 -15.86
CA GLN A 11 -31.15 -24.26 -17.09
C GLN A 11 -30.10 -24.59 -18.16
N GLN A 12 -30.51 -24.46 -19.43
CA GLN A 12 -29.62 -24.71 -20.56
C GLN A 12 -28.57 -23.59 -20.71
N MET A 13 -27.33 -24.00 -20.95
CA MET A 13 -26.22 -23.07 -21.16
C MET A 13 -25.29 -23.61 -22.26
N SER A 14 -24.51 -22.72 -22.87
CA SER A 14 -23.53 -23.12 -23.87
C SER A 14 -22.46 -24.02 -23.25
N SER A 15 -22.06 -25.07 -23.95
CA SER A 15 -20.97 -25.96 -23.52
C SER A 15 -19.61 -25.25 -23.43
N SER A 16 -19.46 -24.10 -24.08
CA SER A 16 -18.24 -23.27 -24.00
C SER A 16 -18.27 -22.22 -22.90
N ALA A 17 -19.41 -22.00 -22.23
CA ALA A 17 -19.53 -21.00 -21.17
C ALA A 17 -18.78 -21.44 -19.91
N LYS A 18 -17.94 -20.56 -19.38
CA LYS A 18 -17.17 -20.78 -18.14
C LYS A 18 -18.01 -20.56 -16.88
N VAL A 19 -19.10 -19.80 -17.00
CA VAL A 19 -19.99 -19.43 -15.92
C VAL A 19 -21.42 -19.58 -16.41
N CYS A 20 -22.32 -20.10 -15.58
CA CYS A 20 -23.73 -20.19 -15.91
C CYS A 20 -24.38 -18.79 -15.91
N PRO A 21 -25.02 -18.34 -17.03
CA PRO A 21 -25.63 -17.02 -17.05
C PRO A 21 -26.87 -16.87 -16.17
N HIS A 22 -27.46 -17.98 -15.71
CA HIS A 22 -28.67 -17.95 -14.90
C HIS A 22 -28.42 -17.95 -13.39
N CYS A 23 -27.36 -18.64 -12.92
CA CYS A 23 -27.10 -18.77 -11.48
C CYS A 23 -25.66 -18.43 -11.07
N GLY A 24 -24.79 -18.06 -12.00
CA GLY A 24 -23.42 -17.65 -11.70
C GLY A 24 -22.45 -18.77 -11.34
N LYS A 25 -22.88 -20.05 -11.35
CA LYS A 25 -21.97 -21.16 -11.00
C LYS A 25 -20.85 -21.31 -11.99
N GLN A 26 -19.62 -21.32 -11.49
CA GLN A 26 -18.43 -21.59 -12.30
C GLN A 26 -18.32 -23.08 -12.62
N ARG A 27 -17.97 -23.37 -13.85
CA ARG A 27 -17.73 -24.74 -14.31
C ARG A 27 -16.32 -25.16 -13.92
N PRO A 28 -16.14 -26.32 -13.25
CA PRO A 28 -14.80 -26.79 -12.95
C PRO A 28 -14.04 -27.04 -14.27
N SER A 29 -12.92 -26.39 -14.44
CA SER A 29 -12.02 -26.68 -15.56
C SER A 29 -11.46 -28.08 -15.33
N ALA A 30 -11.48 -28.91 -16.37
CA ALA A 30 -10.81 -30.21 -16.33
C ALA A 30 -9.31 -29.96 -16.11
N ALA A 31 -8.85 -30.13 -14.89
CA ALA A 31 -7.42 -30.05 -14.59
C ALA A 31 -6.73 -31.18 -15.35
N ARG A 32 -5.85 -30.81 -16.26
CA ARG A 32 -4.97 -31.76 -16.92
C ARG A 32 -4.05 -32.36 -15.86
N THR A 33 -4.35 -33.59 -15.47
CA THR A 33 -3.51 -34.38 -14.57
C THR A 33 -2.23 -34.77 -15.36
N GLY A 34 -1.24 -33.92 -15.35
CA GLY A 34 -0.07 -34.13 -16.18
C GLY A 34 1.30 -33.82 -15.58
N CYS A 35 1.41 -33.48 -14.30
CA CYS A 35 2.71 -33.09 -13.75
C CYS A 35 3.10 -33.71 -12.40
N ALA A 36 2.42 -34.77 -11.95
CA ALA A 36 2.76 -35.43 -10.69
C ALA A 36 4.05 -36.28 -10.73
N TRP A 37 4.45 -36.73 -11.92
CA TRP A 37 5.62 -37.62 -12.04
C TRP A 37 6.96 -36.89 -12.13
N ILE A 38 6.97 -35.64 -12.57
CA ILE A 38 8.23 -34.88 -12.76
C ILE A 38 8.85 -34.49 -11.42
N VAL A 39 8.02 -34.19 -10.40
CA VAL A 39 8.51 -33.78 -9.08
C VAL A 39 9.20 -34.93 -8.35
N VAL A 40 8.74 -36.17 -8.52
CA VAL A 40 9.34 -37.34 -7.86
C VAL A 40 10.73 -37.65 -8.43
N LEU A 41 10.93 -37.50 -9.74
CA LEU A 41 12.23 -37.78 -10.37
C LEU A 41 13.27 -36.70 -10.05
N PHE A 42 12.87 -35.45 -9.95
CA PHE A 42 13.78 -34.35 -9.56
C PHE A 42 14.22 -34.45 -8.08
N GLY A 43 13.32 -34.85 -7.20
CA GLY A 43 13.63 -35.05 -5.78
C GLY A 43 14.68 -36.16 -5.54
N ALA A 44 14.56 -37.25 -6.28
CA ALA A 44 15.52 -38.38 -6.18
C ALA A 44 16.91 -38.01 -6.69
N PHE A 45 17.01 -37.15 -7.70
CA PHE A 45 18.30 -36.73 -8.26
C PHE A 45 19.06 -35.79 -7.31
N ILE A 46 18.38 -34.92 -6.60
CA ILE A 46 19.00 -34.00 -5.62
C ILE A 46 19.55 -34.79 -4.43
N ILE A 47 18.82 -35.78 -3.93
CA ILE A 47 19.27 -36.61 -2.79
C ILE A 47 20.50 -37.43 -3.19
N TRP A 48 20.57 -37.96 -4.44
CA TRP A 48 21.71 -38.71 -4.91
C TRP A 48 22.97 -37.84 -5.06
N ALA A 49 22.81 -36.56 -5.49
CA ALA A 49 23.94 -35.64 -5.64
C ALA A 49 24.55 -35.20 -4.28
N ILE A 50 23.72 -35.09 -3.24
CA ILE A 50 24.19 -34.72 -1.89
C ILE A 50 24.98 -35.90 -1.25
N TRP A 51 24.64 -37.14 -1.57
CA TRP A 51 25.27 -38.32 -0.92
C TRP A 51 26.66 -38.65 -1.52
N LYS A 52 27.03 -38.13 -2.71
CA LYS A 52 28.33 -38.37 -3.33
C LYS A 52 29.38 -37.27 -3.11
N GLY A 53 29.05 -36.20 -2.38
CA GLY A 53 29.95 -35.07 -2.15
C GLY A 53 30.51 -35.05 -0.72
N GLY A 54 31.20 -36.13 -0.32
CA GLY A 54 31.84 -36.18 1.00
C GLY A 54 33.31 -36.47 0.89
N SER A 55 34.10 -35.61 1.49
CA SER A 55 35.53 -35.72 1.87
C SER A 55 36.57 -35.40 0.79
N GLU A 56 37.27 -34.27 1.03
CA GLU A 56 38.72 -34.34 1.26
C GLU A 56 39.22 -33.05 1.94
N THR A 57 39.78 -33.23 3.10
CA THR A 57 40.57 -32.28 3.88
C THR A 57 41.96 -32.10 3.27
N SER A 58 42.42 -30.86 3.12
CA SER A 58 43.84 -30.60 3.19
C SER A 58 44.09 -29.14 3.60
N GLY A 59 44.88 -29.01 4.69
CA GLY A 59 45.23 -27.75 5.29
C GLY A 59 46.30 -26.96 4.55
N ALA A 60 46.24 -25.68 4.63
CA ALA A 60 47.34 -24.77 4.34
C ALA A 60 47.25 -23.53 5.25
N ALA A 61 48.38 -23.15 5.78
CA ALA A 61 48.59 -22.12 6.78
C ALA A 61 48.27 -20.69 6.30
N PRO A 62 47.99 -19.76 7.24
CA PRO A 62 47.56 -18.42 6.87
C PRO A 62 48.72 -17.54 6.42
N THR A 63 48.63 -17.04 5.23
CA THR A 63 49.51 -15.95 4.76
C THR A 63 48.76 -14.62 4.97
N THR A 64 49.33 -13.74 5.75
CA THR A 64 48.83 -12.41 6.06
C THR A 64 48.89 -11.51 4.81
N PRO A 65 47.75 -10.94 4.34
CA PRO A 65 47.83 -9.95 3.27
C PRO A 65 48.28 -8.58 3.81
N PRO A 66 48.99 -7.77 3.01
CA PRO A 66 49.40 -6.45 3.46
C PRO A 66 48.17 -5.49 3.61
N ALA A 67 48.28 -4.62 4.58
CA ALA A 67 47.28 -3.59 4.89
C ALA A 67 47.03 -2.72 3.68
N VAL A 68 45.81 -2.85 3.14
CA VAL A 68 45.31 -1.90 2.13
C VAL A 68 44.78 -0.68 2.88
N ALA A 69 45.30 0.47 2.49
CA ALA A 69 44.88 1.77 3.02
C ALA A 69 43.36 1.91 2.98
N SER A 70 42.81 2.21 4.12
CA SER A 70 41.38 2.52 4.28
C SER A 70 41.04 3.72 3.40
N GLN A 71 40.40 3.48 2.26
CA GLN A 71 39.75 4.56 1.54
C GLN A 71 38.53 4.96 2.36
N ALA A 72 38.56 6.19 2.83
CA ALA A 72 37.44 6.80 3.51
C ALA A 72 36.20 6.68 2.62
N HIS A 73 35.27 5.86 3.06
CA HIS A 73 33.92 5.81 2.49
C HIS A 73 33.33 7.22 2.67
N PRO A 74 32.83 7.87 1.64
CA PRO A 74 32.16 9.14 1.87
C PRO A 74 31.02 8.90 2.84
N GLU A 75 31.06 9.60 3.95
CA GLU A 75 30.02 9.68 4.95
C GLU A 75 28.69 9.98 4.20
N PRO A 76 27.62 9.22 4.45
CA PRO A 76 26.36 9.51 3.79
C PRO A 76 25.97 10.94 4.10
N GLU A 77 25.82 11.74 3.06
CA GLU A 77 25.32 13.10 3.20
C GLU A 77 24.05 13.04 4.02
N ASN A 78 24.09 13.73 5.14
CA ASN A 78 22.95 13.88 6.03
C ASN A 78 21.88 14.63 5.25
N HIS A 79 21.11 13.90 4.45
CA HIS A 79 19.86 14.44 3.91
C HIS A 79 19.07 14.91 5.12
N ASP A 80 18.89 16.20 5.21
CA ASP A 80 18.12 16.82 6.30
C ASP A 80 16.71 16.24 6.29
N ASP A 81 16.57 15.16 7.06
CA ASP A 81 15.34 14.38 7.22
C ASP A 81 14.20 15.26 7.79
N SER A 82 14.56 16.47 8.27
CA SER A 82 13.59 17.44 8.76
C SER A 82 12.77 18.08 7.63
N VAL A 83 13.33 18.18 6.43
CA VAL A 83 12.63 18.77 5.28
C VAL A 83 11.53 17.86 4.73
N LEU A 84 11.73 16.54 4.84
CA LEU A 84 10.76 15.56 4.37
C LEU A 84 9.54 15.42 5.30
N ARG A 85 9.65 15.93 6.52
CA ARG A 85 8.61 15.79 7.56
C ARG A 85 7.77 17.06 7.73
N SER A 86 7.99 18.08 6.91
CA SER A 86 7.25 19.33 6.99
C SER A 86 6.10 19.36 5.97
N TRP A 87 5.13 20.22 6.21
CA TRP A 87 4.04 20.45 5.29
C TRP A 87 4.53 21.04 3.97
N LEU A 88 4.14 20.42 2.87
CA LEU A 88 4.41 20.91 1.51
C LEU A 88 3.12 21.53 0.96
N TYR A 89 3.19 22.81 0.63
CA TYR A 89 2.05 23.58 0.12
C TYR A 89 2.20 23.78 -1.38
N ARG A 90 1.10 23.66 -2.10
CA ARG A 90 1.07 23.84 -3.56
C ARG A 90 -0.29 24.38 -3.99
N ALA A 91 -0.28 25.25 -4.99
CA ALA A 91 -1.50 25.60 -5.73
C ALA A 91 -1.37 25.12 -7.17
N THR A 92 -2.49 24.61 -7.69
CA THR A 92 -2.68 24.37 -9.13
C THR A 92 -3.94 25.11 -9.57
N THR A 93 -4.21 25.14 -10.85
CA THR A 93 -5.40 25.81 -11.37
C THR A 93 -6.43 24.76 -11.80
N ASP A 94 -7.68 24.95 -11.41
CA ASP A 94 -8.79 24.16 -11.94
C ASP A 94 -9.11 24.61 -13.35
N ASP A 95 -8.90 23.74 -14.32
CA ASP A 95 -9.02 24.06 -15.75
C ASP A 95 -10.43 24.53 -16.16
N MET A 96 -11.45 24.14 -15.38
CA MET A 96 -12.84 24.50 -15.72
C MET A 96 -13.25 25.88 -15.20
N THR A 97 -12.66 26.32 -14.09
CA THR A 97 -13.04 27.61 -13.46
C THR A 97 -11.94 28.65 -13.49
N GLY A 98 -10.72 28.27 -13.82
CA GLY A 98 -9.55 29.14 -13.73
C GLY A 98 -9.16 29.52 -12.31
N LYS A 99 -9.79 28.92 -11.29
CA LYS A 99 -9.55 29.25 -9.88
C LYS A 99 -8.50 28.30 -9.25
N PRO A 100 -7.81 28.75 -8.20
CA PRO A 100 -6.79 27.89 -7.57
C PRO A 100 -7.39 26.69 -6.84
N VAL A 101 -6.71 25.56 -6.96
CA VAL A 101 -6.86 24.37 -6.11
C VAL A 101 -5.69 24.39 -5.13
N GLN A 102 -5.98 24.52 -3.87
CA GLN A 102 -4.97 24.60 -2.81
C GLN A 102 -4.76 23.21 -2.21
N VAL A 103 -3.49 22.84 -2.04
CA VAL A 103 -3.08 21.52 -1.53
C VAL A 103 -1.99 21.72 -0.48
N ALA A 104 -2.15 21.04 0.65
CA ALA A 104 -1.09 20.86 1.64
C ALA A 104 -0.95 19.36 1.89
N ARG A 105 0.27 18.86 1.91
CA ARG A 105 0.52 17.42 2.17
C ARG A 105 1.68 17.23 3.14
N VAL A 106 1.58 16.17 3.93
CA VAL A 106 2.63 15.73 4.84
C VAL A 106 2.79 14.22 4.71
N GLU A 107 4.01 13.74 4.75
CA GLU A 107 4.35 12.31 4.66
C GLU A 107 4.45 11.70 6.05
N SER A 108 4.17 10.40 6.15
CA SER A 108 4.28 9.68 7.42
C SER A 108 5.75 9.59 7.86
N GLN A 109 5.95 9.64 9.18
CA GLN A 109 7.27 9.50 9.80
C GLN A 109 7.80 8.07 9.76
N ASN A 110 6.95 7.09 9.55
CA ASN A 110 7.29 5.68 9.57
C ASN A 110 6.88 4.99 8.27
N UNK A 111 7.41 4.07 7.77
CA UNK A 111 7.18 3.30 6.84
C UNK A 111 6.59 2.20 7.35
N VAL A 112 6.05 1.40 6.67
CA VAL A 112 5.61 0.03 6.94
C VAL A 112 6.05 -0.89 5.80
N ASP A 113 6.52 -2.07 6.12
CA ASP A 113 6.98 -3.02 5.10
C ASP A 113 5.81 -3.91 4.67
N PHE A 114 5.46 -3.85 3.39
CA PHE A 114 4.41 -4.70 2.81
C PHE A 114 5.03 -5.95 2.18
N SER A 115 4.32 -7.06 2.35
CA SER A 115 4.62 -8.32 1.67
C SER A 115 4.12 -8.29 0.22
N PHE A 116 4.49 -9.32 -0.56
CA PHE A 116 3.97 -9.52 -1.93
C PHE A 116 2.43 -9.41 -1.94
N PRO A 117 1.81 -8.75 -2.95
CA PRO A 117 2.40 -8.23 -4.19
C PRO A 117 2.97 -6.81 -4.12
N TYR A 118 2.86 -6.14 -2.99
CA TYR A 118 3.24 -4.72 -2.83
C TYR A 118 4.59 -4.55 -2.13
N ALA A 119 5.40 -5.60 -2.09
CA ALA A 119 6.61 -5.74 -1.28
C ALA A 119 7.49 -4.48 -1.19
N GLY A 120 7.93 -4.21 0.02
CA GLY A 120 8.84 -3.12 0.36
C GLY A 120 8.19 -2.02 1.20
N ASP A 121 9.03 -1.13 1.65
CA ASP A 121 8.64 -0.02 2.51
C ASP A 121 7.61 0.89 1.82
N GLN A 122 6.58 1.26 2.56
CA GLN A 122 5.52 2.15 2.12
C GLN A 122 5.41 3.31 3.10
N HIS A 123 5.47 4.51 2.59
CA HIS A 123 5.06 5.71 3.32
C HIS A 123 3.62 6.06 2.97
N ALA A 124 2.98 6.75 3.87
CA ALA A 124 1.65 7.29 3.63
C ALA A 124 1.72 8.81 3.51
N THR A 125 0.77 9.37 2.79
CA THR A 125 0.61 10.82 2.66
C THR A 125 -0.75 11.23 3.21
N LEU A 126 -0.77 12.24 4.05
CA LEU A 126 -1.98 12.94 4.49
C LEU A 126 -2.05 14.26 3.73
N MET A 127 -3.13 14.46 2.98
CA MET A 127 -3.30 15.65 2.13
C MET A 127 -4.58 16.38 2.50
N VAL A 128 -4.47 17.69 2.70
CA VAL A 128 -5.62 18.61 2.82
C VAL A 128 -5.73 19.34 1.49
N ARG A 129 -6.93 19.32 0.90
CA ARG A 129 -7.17 19.98 -0.37
C ARG A 129 -8.39 20.89 -0.28
N LYS A 130 -8.34 22.05 -0.95
CA LYS A 130 -9.48 22.94 -1.14
C LYS A 130 -9.65 23.17 -2.64
N HIS A 131 -10.77 22.68 -3.15
CA HIS A 131 -11.09 22.73 -4.59
C HIS A 131 -12.25 23.71 -4.83
N PRO A 132 -12.16 24.58 -5.87
CA PRO A 132 -13.20 25.60 -6.08
C PRO A 132 -14.58 25.05 -6.42
N ARG A 133 -14.66 23.84 -7.00
CA ARG A 133 -15.92 23.19 -7.36
C ARG A 133 -16.40 22.15 -6.35
N TYR A 134 -15.47 21.47 -5.69
CA TYR A 134 -15.80 20.30 -4.86
C TYR A 134 -15.68 20.56 -3.35
N GLY A 135 -15.22 21.77 -2.99
CA GLY A 135 -15.06 22.12 -1.58
C GLY A 135 -13.74 21.59 -0.98
N SER A 136 -13.74 21.36 0.31
CA SER A 136 -12.57 20.89 1.04
C SER A 136 -12.66 19.40 1.28
N ASP A 137 -11.53 18.72 1.22
CA ASP A 137 -11.43 17.31 1.59
C ASP A 137 -10.08 17.00 2.27
N VAL A 138 -10.03 15.83 2.91
CA VAL A 138 -8.81 15.27 3.47
C VAL A 138 -8.64 13.89 2.86
N VAL A 139 -7.49 13.68 2.24
CA VAL A 139 -7.17 12.44 1.54
C VAL A 139 -6.03 11.74 2.27
N PHE A 140 -6.20 10.45 2.52
CA PHE A 140 -5.17 9.59 3.07
C PHE A 140 -4.76 8.61 1.97
N SER A 141 -3.46 8.53 1.67
CA SER A 141 -2.96 7.71 0.57
C SER A 141 -1.65 7.01 0.93
N ILE A 142 -1.36 5.94 0.19
CA ILE A 142 -0.11 5.17 0.28
C ILE A 142 0.51 5.07 -1.11
N GLU A 143 1.79 4.78 -1.18
CA GLU A 143 2.51 4.67 -2.46
C GLU A 143 2.03 3.49 -3.30
N ARG A 144 1.90 2.32 -2.69
CA ARG A 144 1.48 1.07 -3.34
C ARG A 144 0.61 0.28 -2.37
N GLY A 145 -0.37 -0.45 -2.90
CA GLY A 145 -1.23 -1.28 -2.06
C GLY A 145 -2.70 -1.09 -2.35
N GLN A 146 -3.49 -1.62 -1.46
CA GLN A 146 -4.94 -1.52 -1.58
C GLN A 146 -5.55 -1.39 -0.19
N PHE A 147 -6.33 -0.34 0.01
CA PHE A 147 -7.12 -0.19 1.24
C PHE A 147 -8.14 -1.32 1.36
N GLY A 148 -8.27 -1.88 2.56
CA GLY A 148 -9.22 -2.95 2.87
C GLY A 148 -10.60 -2.40 3.19
N CYS A 149 -11.27 -1.85 2.17
CA CYS A 149 -12.59 -1.24 2.32
C CYS A 149 -13.70 -2.28 2.19
N SER A 150 -14.78 -2.10 2.93
CA SER A 150 -16.01 -2.88 2.83
C SER A 150 -17.06 -2.11 2.03
N ILE A 151 -18.25 -2.70 1.88
CA ILE A 151 -19.38 -2.02 1.23
C ILE A 151 -19.78 -0.74 1.97
N ASP A 152 -19.47 -0.65 3.26
CA ASP A 152 -19.76 0.53 4.09
C ASP A 152 -18.62 1.54 4.12
N GLY A 153 -17.62 1.37 3.25
CA GLY A 153 -16.43 2.20 3.18
C GLY A 153 -15.24 1.65 3.97
N CYS A 154 -14.21 2.45 4.05
CA CYS A 154 -12.99 2.09 4.76
C CYS A 154 -13.06 2.62 6.19
N GLN A 155 -12.69 1.79 7.16
CA GLN A 155 -12.67 2.18 8.57
C GLN A 155 -11.26 2.65 8.95
N LEU A 156 -11.19 3.84 9.52
CA LEU A 156 -9.95 4.41 10.04
C LEU A 156 -10.08 4.58 11.55
N LEU A 157 -9.08 4.15 12.30
CA LEU A 157 -8.95 4.47 13.72
C LEU A 157 -7.88 5.56 13.83
N VAL A 158 -8.28 6.74 14.28
CA VAL A 158 -7.42 7.93 14.28
C VAL A 158 -7.17 8.36 15.72
N ARG A 159 -5.92 8.63 16.04
CA ARG A 159 -5.52 9.13 17.35
C ARG A 159 -4.75 10.45 17.17
N PHE A 160 -5.23 11.49 17.84
CA PHE A 160 -4.60 12.81 17.85
C PHE A 160 -3.78 12.93 19.15
N ASP A 161 -2.49 13.14 19.03
CA ASP A 161 -1.53 13.19 20.15
C ASP A 161 -1.68 11.95 21.05
N ASP A 162 -1.86 12.16 22.35
CA ASP A 162 -2.07 11.10 23.33
C ASP A 162 -3.55 10.94 23.73
N GLY A 163 -4.45 11.51 22.93
CA GLY A 163 -5.89 11.37 23.14
C GLY A 163 -6.41 9.96 22.88
N ALA A 164 -7.67 9.72 23.17
CA ALA A 164 -8.32 8.45 22.87
C ALA A 164 -8.49 8.27 21.36
N PRO A 165 -8.34 7.03 20.86
CA PRO A 165 -8.60 6.76 19.44
C PRO A 165 -10.07 7.01 19.07
N GLU A 166 -10.28 7.60 17.90
CA GLU A 166 -11.60 7.97 17.36
C GLU A 166 -11.83 7.26 16.02
N ARG A 167 -13.06 6.84 15.77
CA ARG A 167 -13.43 6.20 14.51
C ARG A 167 -13.81 7.23 13.46
N TYR A 168 -13.27 7.03 12.27
CA TYR A 168 -13.58 7.79 11.06
C TYR A 168 -13.93 6.80 9.96
N THR A 169 -14.78 7.23 9.04
CA THR A 169 -15.07 6.49 7.81
C THR A 169 -14.39 7.21 6.65
N ALA A 170 -13.87 6.44 5.71
CA ALA A 170 -13.35 7.00 4.47
C ALA A 170 -14.03 6.33 3.28
N SER A 171 -14.12 7.04 2.17
CA SER A 171 -14.70 6.56 0.92
C SER A 171 -13.62 6.42 -0.14
N GLU A 172 -13.79 5.42 -1.00
CA GLU A 172 -12.92 5.25 -2.16
C GLU A 172 -13.16 6.36 -3.18
N PRO A 173 -12.13 6.73 -3.96
CA PRO A 173 -12.31 7.70 -5.04
C PRO A 173 -13.12 7.13 -6.20
N SER A 174 -13.76 8.03 -6.94
CA SER A 174 -14.63 7.66 -8.09
C SER A 174 -13.87 7.02 -9.25
N ASP A 175 -12.55 7.25 -9.34
CA ASP A 175 -11.68 6.65 -10.34
C ASP A 175 -11.23 5.22 -9.97
N ARG A 176 -11.70 4.72 -8.82
CA ARG A 176 -11.38 3.38 -8.28
C ARG A 176 -9.90 3.20 -7.94
N SER A 177 -9.20 4.29 -7.64
CA SER A 177 -7.84 4.18 -7.09
C SER A 177 -7.88 3.37 -5.79
N THR A 178 -7.01 2.39 -5.67
CA THR A 178 -6.92 1.54 -4.47
C THR A 178 -5.94 2.08 -3.44
N THR A 179 -5.14 3.09 -3.82
CA THR A 179 -4.07 3.63 -2.99
C THR A 179 -4.45 4.93 -2.27
N SER A 180 -5.72 5.37 -2.38
CA SER A 180 -6.15 6.59 -1.69
C SER A 180 -7.61 6.47 -1.23
N VAL A 181 -7.92 7.17 -0.14
CA VAL A 181 -9.29 7.25 0.42
C VAL A 181 -9.55 8.67 0.91
N PHE A 182 -10.82 9.10 0.81
CA PHE A 182 -11.29 10.40 1.27
C PHE A 182 -11.95 10.28 2.64
N ILE A 183 -11.47 11.00 3.63
CA ILE A 183 -12.05 10.99 4.99
C ILE A 183 -13.42 11.67 4.95
N VAL A 184 -14.49 10.92 5.24
CA VAL A 184 -15.88 11.41 5.14
C VAL A 184 -16.12 12.56 6.13
N GLN A 185 -15.66 12.39 7.37
CA GLN A 185 -15.78 13.43 8.40
C GLN A 185 -14.62 14.43 8.32
N HIS A 186 -14.30 14.91 7.10
CA HIS A 186 -13.10 15.72 6.83
C HIS A 186 -13.05 17.01 7.67
N SER A 187 -14.18 17.68 7.89
CA SER A 187 -14.22 18.92 8.68
C SER A 187 -13.85 18.68 10.15
N ARG A 188 -14.39 17.60 10.76
CA ARG A 188 -14.03 17.20 12.12
C ARG A 188 -12.55 16.81 12.20
N PHE A 189 -12.08 16.03 11.23
CA PHE A 189 -10.68 15.61 11.17
C PHE A 189 -9.76 16.83 11.09
N TYR A 190 -10.06 17.76 10.19
CA TYR A 190 -9.27 18.97 9.97
C TYR A 190 -9.15 19.81 11.25
N GLN A 191 -10.27 20.05 11.94
CA GLN A 191 -10.27 20.81 13.18
C GLN A 191 -9.44 20.14 14.29
N ARG A 192 -9.53 18.81 14.39
CA ARG A 192 -8.73 18.05 15.35
C ARG A 192 -7.25 18.08 14.98
N MET A 193 -6.94 17.96 13.70
CA MET A 193 -5.55 18.02 13.17
C MET A 193 -4.90 19.38 13.48
N LEU A 194 -5.62 20.48 13.28
CA LEU A 194 -5.08 21.82 13.56
C LEU A 194 -4.67 22.02 15.03
N ALA A 195 -5.33 21.31 15.94
CA ALA A 195 -5.06 21.39 17.38
C ALA A 195 -4.00 20.39 17.87
N ALA A 196 -3.55 19.48 16.99
CA ALA A 196 -2.66 18.37 17.33
C ALA A 196 -1.23 18.62 16.84
N LYS A 197 -0.28 17.93 17.44
CA LYS A 197 1.11 17.84 16.95
C LYS A 197 1.30 16.57 16.12
N THR A 198 0.63 15.48 16.51
CA THR A 198 0.78 14.16 15.89
C THR A 198 -0.57 13.57 15.58
N VAL A 199 -0.69 12.96 14.40
CA VAL A 199 -1.85 12.16 14.03
C VAL A 199 -1.38 10.75 13.69
N ARG A 200 -1.99 9.75 14.34
CA ARG A 200 -1.77 8.34 14.00
C ARG A 200 -3.04 7.80 13.35
N ILE A 201 -2.89 7.14 12.21
CA ILE A 201 -4.01 6.56 11.47
C ILE A 201 -3.76 5.07 11.31
N GLU A 202 -4.65 4.24 11.87
CA GLU A 202 -4.66 2.80 11.68
C GLU A 202 -5.77 2.44 10.70
N THR A 203 -5.47 1.56 9.74
CA THR A 203 -6.46 1.01 8.83
C THR A 203 -5.99 -0.35 8.30
N THR A 204 -6.93 -1.10 7.73
CA THR A 204 -6.64 -2.41 7.13
C THR A 204 -6.22 -2.24 5.67
N PHE A 205 -5.21 -2.98 5.26
CA PHE A 205 -4.79 -3.11 3.86
C PHE A 205 -4.95 -4.55 3.40
N PHE A 206 -5.33 -4.71 2.14
CA PHE A 206 -5.56 -6.02 1.53
C PHE A 206 -4.30 -6.88 1.61
N GLN A 207 -4.42 -8.05 2.25
CA GLN A 207 -3.35 -9.02 2.49
C GLN A 207 -2.18 -8.51 3.37
N GLN A 208 -2.29 -7.29 3.93
CA GLN A 208 -1.24 -6.71 4.78
C GLN A 208 -1.71 -6.48 6.22
N GLY A 209 -2.99 -6.74 6.51
CA GLY A 209 -3.57 -6.55 7.84
C GLY A 209 -3.69 -5.08 8.22
N ASN A 210 -3.77 -4.82 9.52
CA ASN A 210 -3.85 -3.46 10.06
C ASN A 210 -2.45 -2.85 10.12
N GLN A 211 -2.33 -1.62 9.63
CA GLN A 211 -1.09 -0.86 9.66
C GLN A 211 -1.33 0.51 10.25
N VAL A 212 -0.34 1.06 10.92
CA VAL A 212 -0.40 2.37 11.58
C VAL A 212 0.62 3.30 10.93
N PHE A 213 0.14 4.46 10.51
CA PHE A 213 0.99 5.54 10.00
C PHE A 213 0.92 6.74 10.96
N THR A 214 2.07 7.31 11.24
CA THR A 214 2.24 8.45 12.16
C THR A 214 2.67 9.68 11.37
N PHE A 215 1.94 10.78 11.55
CA PHE A 215 2.19 12.05 10.86
C PHE A 215 2.54 13.12 11.88
N ASP A 216 3.59 13.86 11.62
CA ASP A 216 3.86 15.13 12.31
C ASP A 216 3.03 16.21 11.61
N VAL A 217 1.94 16.61 12.24
CA VAL A 217 1.03 17.63 11.69
C VAL A 217 1.30 19.02 12.27
N HIS A 218 2.27 19.11 13.17
CA HIS A 218 2.67 20.38 13.78
C HIS A 218 3.13 21.38 12.71
N GLY A 219 2.79 22.65 12.90
CA GLY A 219 3.24 23.71 12.01
C GLY A 219 2.41 23.87 10.73
N PHE A 220 1.22 23.27 10.64
CA PHE A 220 0.31 23.57 9.53
C PHE A 220 0.02 25.07 9.50
N ASP A 221 0.34 25.72 8.38
CA ASP A 221 0.16 27.18 8.20
C ASP A 221 -1.07 27.42 7.32
N GLU A 222 -2.18 27.80 7.93
CA GLU A 222 -3.42 28.11 7.22
C GLU A 222 -3.27 29.27 6.22
N LYS A 223 -2.41 30.24 6.51
CA LYS A 223 -2.17 31.37 5.60
C LYS A 223 -1.40 30.93 4.36
N GLN A 224 -0.39 30.08 4.56
CA GLN A 224 0.36 29.50 3.44
C GLN A 224 -0.53 28.58 2.62
N PHE A 225 -1.33 27.75 3.28
CA PHE A 225 -2.32 26.88 2.61
C PHE A 225 -3.30 27.70 1.76
N ALA A 226 -3.82 28.82 2.30
CA ALA A 226 -4.77 29.67 1.60
C ALA A 226 -4.15 30.34 0.35
N ARG A 227 -2.85 30.60 0.38
CA ARG A 227 -2.11 31.16 -0.77
C ARG A 227 -1.66 30.09 -1.77
N GLY A 228 -1.52 28.87 -1.31
CA GLY A 228 -1.11 27.74 -2.15
C GLY A 228 0.42 27.57 -2.27
N GLY A 229 1.16 28.08 -1.30
CA GLY A 229 2.63 28.01 -1.28
C GLY A 229 3.31 29.24 -1.85
#